data_3e31d51a2cac891f4a464d9273665bce
#
_entry.id   3e31d51a2cac891f4a464d9273665bce
#
_cell.length_a   1.000
_cell.length_b   1.000
_cell.length_c   1.000
_cell.angle_alpha   90.00
_cell.angle_beta   90.00
_cell.angle_gamma   90.00
#
_symmetry.space_group_name_H-M   'P 1'
#
loop_
_entity.id
_entity.type
_entity.pdbx_description
1 polymer ?
#
loop_
_entity_poly.entity_id
_entity_poly.type
_entity_poly.pdbx_seq_one_letter_code
_entity_poly.pdbx_strand_id
1 'polypeptide(L)'
;MDHGNDPLRPRPTQDKRGFFMLPQAPMDSGYYVYGDLYKKPAKGAYQFAHPIMMTAILRVAREWMMMDGRRFGVGDISLAHGVRTPDHGGHKTGLNVDVRPLRTDGREEPVTWQQTGLYDQDGTRRLIHLFRTFAPVVRVIFNDPGIPYCSKAKKHDNHFHVDLRG
;
A
#
# COMPACT_ATOMS: atom_id res chain seq x y z
N MET A 1 -28.70 -15.58 -23.34
CA MET A 1 -28.77 -14.11 -23.37
C MET A 1 -27.44 -13.58 -22.89
N ASP A 2 -26.70 -12.94 -23.76
CA ASP A 2 -25.39 -12.40 -23.45
C ASP A 2 -25.55 -11.06 -22.68
N HIS A 3 -25.49 -11.13 -21.37
CA HIS A 3 -25.53 -9.93 -20.52
C HIS A 3 -24.15 -9.22 -20.42
N GLY A 4 -23.22 -9.57 -21.31
CA GLY A 4 -21.82 -9.10 -21.25
C GLY A 4 -21.61 -7.62 -21.57
N ASN A 5 -22.56 -6.93 -22.14
CA ASN A 5 -22.40 -5.59 -22.71
C ASN A 5 -23.29 -4.48 -22.12
N ASP A 6 -23.85 -4.69 -20.93
CA ASP A 6 -24.58 -3.60 -20.26
C ASP A 6 -23.57 -2.54 -19.75
N PRO A 7 -23.53 -1.33 -20.34
CA PRO A 7 -22.60 -0.28 -19.95
C PRO A 7 -22.88 0.29 -18.54
N LEU A 8 -24.08 0.06 -18.03
CA LEU A 8 -24.47 0.53 -16.69
C LEU A 8 -24.14 -0.46 -15.59
N ARG A 9 -23.71 -1.67 -15.96
CA ARG A 9 -23.32 -2.68 -14.97
C ARG A 9 -21.91 -2.41 -14.46
N PRO A 10 -21.71 -2.19 -13.16
CA PRO A 10 -20.38 -2.06 -12.58
C PRO A 10 -19.54 -3.31 -12.91
N ARG A 11 -18.39 -3.11 -13.54
CA ARG A 11 -17.42 -4.18 -13.79
C ARG A 11 -16.24 -3.97 -12.87
N PRO A 12 -16.10 -4.75 -11.79
CA PRO A 12 -14.91 -4.64 -10.95
C PRO A 12 -13.69 -5.03 -11.78
N THR A 13 -12.63 -4.26 -11.67
CA THR A 13 -11.35 -4.59 -12.28
C THR A 13 -10.77 -5.79 -11.53
N GLN A 14 -10.80 -6.96 -12.17
CA GLN A 14 -10.36 -8.24 -11.60
C GLN A 14 -9.39 -8.92 -12.57
N ASP A 15 -8.33 -9.50 -12.03
CA ASP A 15 -7.37 -10.25 -12.84
C ASP A 15 -7.71 -11.77 -12.87
N LYS A 16 -6.94 -12.55 -13.64
CA LYS A 16 -7.16 -14.00 -13.79
C LYS A 16 -6.95 -14.81 -12.50
N ARG A 17 -6.35 -14.24 -11.44
CA ARG A 17 -6.22 -14.85 -10.11
C ARG A 17 -7.46 -14.63 -9.26
N GLY A 18 -8.43 -13.85 -9.75
CA GLY A 18 -9.57 -13.39 -8.98
C GLY A 18 -9.23 -12.20 -8.07
N PHE A 19 -8.07 -11.55 -8.23
CA PHE A 19 -7.67 -10.40 -7.42
C PHE A 19 -8.25 -9.12 -8.00
N PHE A 20 -8.73 -8.27 -7.11
CA PHE A 20 -9.24 -6.96 -7.49
C PHE A 20 -8.16 -5.89 -7.35
N MET A 21 -8.23 -4.91 -8.23
CA MET A 21 -7.47 -3.69 -8.06
C MET A 21 -7.96 -2.93 -6.83
N LEU A 22 -7.04 -2.44 -6.00
CA LEU A 22 -7.37 -1.57 -4.87
C LEU A 22 -8.15 -0.35 -5.39
N PRO A 23 -9.27 0.04 -4.75
CA PRO A 23 -9.98 1.27 -5.09
C PRO A 23 -9.02 2.46 -5.12
N GLN A 24 -9.07 3.24 -6.21
CA GLN A 24 -8.10 4.30 -6.51
C GLN A 24 -8.40 5.57 -5.71
N ALA A 25 -8.20 5.49 -4.39
CA ALA A 25 -8.23 6.61 -3.45
C ALA A 25 -9.47 7.51 -3.57
N PRO A 26 -10.67 7.01 -3.31
CA PRO A 26 -11.83 7.88 -3.11
C PRO A 26 -11.56 8.85 -1.95
N MET A 27 -12.20 10.01 -1.95
CA MET A 27 -11.86 11.12 -1.04
C MET A 27 -11.85 10.72 0.43
N ASP A 28 -12.75 9.85 0.86
CA ASP A 28 -12.90 9.42 2.24
C ASP A 28 -12.30 8.03 2.52
N SER A 29 -11.21 7.69 1.85
CA SER A 29 -10.62 6.35 1.95
C SER A 29 -9.61 6.15 3.08
N GLY A 30 -9.10 7.22 3.69
CA GLY A 30 -8.02 7.16 4.68
C GLY A 30 -6.64 6.89 4.07
N TYR A 31 -6.57 6.61 2.76
CA TYR A 31 -5.33 6.42 2.01
C TYR A 31 -5.39 7.13 0.67
N TYR A 32 -4.23 7.34 0.07
CA TYR A 32 -4.08 7.68 -1.33
C TYR A 32 -3.19 6.64 -2.01
N VAL A 33 -3.31 6.50 -3.33
CA VAL A 33 -2.46 5.58 -4.08
C VAL A 33 -1.33 6.32 -4.74
N TYR A 34 -0.15 5.71 -4.71
CA TYR A 34 0.98 6.12 -5.51
C TYR A 34 1.54 4.88 -6.21
N GLY A 35 2.32 5.07 -7.22
CA GLY A 35 3.00 4.00 -7.90
C GLY A 35 3.67 4.59 -9.13
N ASP A 36 4.82 4.04 -9.45
CA ASP A 36 5.59 4.46 -10.61
C ASP A 36 6.00 3.20 -11.37
N LEU A 37 5.35 2.96 -12.49
CA LEU A 37 5.82 1.99 -13.44
C LEU A 37 6.71 2.72 -14.46
N TYR A 38 8.02 2.47 -14.42
CA TYR A 38 9.00 3.13 -15.28
C TYR A 38 9.05 4.65 -15.10
N LYS A 39 8.99 5.13 -13.87
CA LYS A 39 9.02 6.57 -13.51
C LYS A 39 7.86 7.39 -14.10
N LYS A 40 6.77 6.73 -14.44
CA LYS A 40 5.53 7.35 -14.87
C LYS A 40 4.42 6.91 -13.92
N PRO A 41 3.62 7.83 -13.36
CA PRO A 41 2.48 7.44 -12.54
C PRO A 41 1.57 6.53 -13.33
N ALA A 42 1.52 5.27 -12.96
CA ALA A 42 0.63 4.28 -13.54
C ALA A 42 -0.35 3.84 -12.45
N LYS A 43 -1.26 4.74 -12.09
CA LYS A 43 -2.29 4.48 -11.07
C LYS A 43 -3.00 3.17 -11.37
N GLY A 44 -3.05 2.31 -10.39
CA GLY A 44 -3.69 1.01 -10.46
C GLY A 44 -2.84 -0.12 -11.04
N ALA A 45 -1.75 0.15 -11.76
CA ALA A 45 -0.97 -0.90 -12.40
C ALA A 45 -0.44 -1.95 -11.41
N TYR A 46 0.11 -1.52 -10.28
CA TYR A 46 0.66 -2.38 -9.23
C TYR A 46 -0.31 -2.66 -8.08
N GLN A 47 -1.59 -2.46 -8.23
CA GLN A 47 -2.51 -2.45 -7.10
C GLN A 47 -3.52 -3.59 -7.12
N PHE A 48 -3.17 -4.71 -7.74
CA PHE A 48 -3.95 -5.94 -7.66
C PHE A 48 -3.61 -6.69 -6.38
N ALA A 49 -4.58 -6.76 -5.47
CA ALA A 49 -4.40 -7.25 -4.12
C ALA A 49 -5.07 -8.62 -3.92
N HIS A 50 -4.35 -9.52 -3.25
CA HIS A 50 -4.98 -10.70 -2.67
C HIS A 50 -6.11 -10.26 -1.72
N PRO A 51 -7.23 -11.01 -1.60
CA PRO A 51 -8.34 -10.62 -0.71
C PRO A 51 -7.92 -10.27 0.73
N ILE A 52 -6.94 -10.99 1.28
CA ILE A 52 -6.40 -10.71 2.62
C ILE A 52 -5.72 -9.33 2.66
N MET A 53 -4.91 -9.01 1.65
CA MET A 53 -4.26 -7.70 1.57
C MET A 53 -5.28 -6.58 1.36
N MET A 54 -6.26 -6.79 0.49
CA MET A 54 -7.36 -5.84 0.28
C MET A 54 -8.07 -5.54 1.61
N THR A 55 -8.47 -6.57 2.34
CA THR A 55 -9.11 -6.44 3.65
C THR A 55 -8.21 -5.71 4.64
N ALA A 56 -6.92 -6.04 4.68
CA ALA A 56 -5.96 -5.41 5.57
C ALA A 56 -5.84 -3.89 5.31
N ILE A 57 -5.64 -3.50 4.05
CA ILE A 57 -5.50 -2.07 3.68
C ILE A 57 -6.76 -1.30 4.03
N LEU A 58 -7.94 -1.81 3.64
CA LEU A 58 -9.21 -1.13 3.90
C LEU A 58 -9.53 -1.03 5.41
N ARG A 59 -9.19 -2.08 6.18
CA ARG A 59 -9.35 -2.04 7.64
C ARG A 59 -8.40 -1.03 8.28
N VAL A 60 -7.12 -1.07 7.94
CA VAL A 60 -6.12 -0.12 8.46
C VAL A 60 -6.51 1.32 8.08
N ALA A 61 -6.97 1.54 6.85
CA ALA A 61 -7.41 2.85 6.40
C ALA A 61 -8.58 3.38 7.25
N ARG A 62 -9.54 2.52 7.57
CA ARG A 62 -10.69 2.89 8.42
C ARG A 62 -10.25 3.26 9.83
N GLU A 63 -9.38 2.45 10.44
CA GLU A 63 -8.85 2.72 11.77
C GLU A 63 -7.99 3.99 11.79
N TRP A 64 -7.19 4.20 10.74
CA TRP A 64 -6.36 5.39 10.60
C TRP A 64 -7.18 6.67 10.56
N MET A 65 -8.26 6.72 9.78
CA MET A 65 -9.15 7.88 9.70
C MET A 65 -9.73 8.31 11.05
N MET A 66 -9.88 7.37 11.98
CA MET A 66 -10.37 7.67 13.33
C MET A 66 -9.31 8.31 14.22
N MET A 67 -8.03 8.23 13.84
CA MET A 67 -6.89 8.65 14.65
C MET A 67 -6.16 9.86 14.07
N ASP A 68 -6.18 10.03 12.75
CA ASP A 68 -5.38 11.03 12.05
C ASP A 68 -6.14 11.52 10.80
N GLY A 69 -6.14 12.82 10.60
CA GLY A 69 -6.81 13.42 9.43
C GLY A 69 -6.02 13.32 8.12
N ARG A 70 -4.77 12.84 8.16
CA ARG A 70 -3.95 12.65 6.97
C ARG A 70 -4.24 11.29 6.34
N ARG A 71 -4.12 11.22 5.00
CA ARG A 71 -4.15 9.94 4.29
C ARG A 71 -2.74 9.35 4.24
N PHE A 72 -2.62 8.03 4.34
CA PHE A 72 -1.34 7.36 4.09
C PHE A 72 -1.23 6.88 2.64
N GLY A 73 0.00 6.84 2.12
CA GLY A 73 0.25 6.43 0.74
C GLY A 73 0.36 4.91 0.59
N VAL A 74 -0.46 4.32 -0.29
CA VAL A 74 -0.37 2.92 -0.70
C VAL A 74 0.27 2.85 -2.09
N GLY A 75 1.37 2.13 -2.19
CA GLY A 75 2.14 1.92 -3.42
C GLY A 75 1.95 0.53 -4.01
N ASP A 76 3.08 -0.09 -4.33
CA ASP A 76 3.10 -1.35 -5.06
C ASP A 76 2.56 -2.52 -4.23
N ILE A 77 1.62 -3.26 -4.81
CA ILE A 77 1.08 -4.53 -4.29
C ILE A 77 1.46 -5.67 -5.24
N SER A 78 0.81 -5.76 -6.39
CA SER A 78 1.22 -6.61 -7.50
C SER A 78 0.63 -6.12 -8.81
N LEU A 79 1.30 -6.44 -9.92
CA LEU A 79 0.72 -6.28 -11.24
C LEU A 79 -0.44 -7.25 -11.46
N ALA A 80 -1.34 -6.90 -12.38
CA ALA A 80 -2.37 -7.82 -12.85
C ALA A 80 -1.72 -9.15 -13.26
N HIS A 81 -2.40 -10.24 -12.91
CA HIS A 81 -1.96 -11.61 -13.20
C HIS A 81 -0.66 -12.06 -12.51
N GLY A 82 -0.08 -11.26 -11.60
CA GLY A 82 1.17 -11.57 -10.91
C GLY A 82 2.39 -11.57 -11.82
N VAL A 83 2.37 -10.77 -12.86
CA VAL A 83 3.51 -10.62 -13.78
C VAL A 83 4.73 -10.09 -13.03
N ARG A 84 5.89 -10.65 -13.33
CA ARG A 84 7.15 -10.21 -12.75
C ARG A 84 7.62 -8.93 -13.43
N THR A 85 8.09 -7.97 -12.63
CA THR A 85 8.78 -6.80 -13.16
C THR A 85 10.28 -6.88 -12.91
N PRO A 86 11.11 -6.22 -13.73
CA PRO A 86 12.55 -6.19 -13.52
C PRO A 86 12.97 -5.58 -12.18
N ASP A 87 12.19 -4.64 -11.68
CA ASP A 87 12.55 -3.79 -10.54
C ASP A 87 12.21 -4.38 -9.17
N HIS A 88 11.30 -5.37 -9.12
CA HIS A 88 10.81 -5.95 -7.87
C HIS A 88 10.88 -7.48 -7.88
N GLY A 89 11.72 -8.03 -7.02
CA GLY A 89 11.76 -9.49 -6.78
C GLY A 89 10.51 -10.01 -6.05
N GLY A 90 9.85 -9.14 -5.27
CA GLY A 90 8.57 -9.37 -4.58
C GLY A 90 7.36 -8.97 -5.43
N HIS A 91 6.29 -8.53 -4.81
CA HIS A 91 5.11 -7.93 -5.44
C HIS A 91 4.43 -8.76 -6.55
N LYS A 92 4.36 -10.10 -6.36
CA LYS A 92 3.73 -11.01 -7.32
C LYS A 92 2.46 -11.66 -6.79
N THR A 93 2.44 -11.93 -5.49
CA THR A 93 1.40 -12.71 -4.83
C THR A 93 0.19 -11.86 -4.42
N GLY A 94 0.32 -10.53 -4.48
CA GLY A 94 -0.68 -9.62 -3.93
C GLY A 94 -0.75 -9.59 -2.40
N LEU A 95 0.21 -10.23 -1.72
CA LEU A 95 0.34 -10.28 -0.26
C LEU A 95 1.43 -9.35 0.28
N ASN A 96 2.00 -8.54 -0.59
CA ASN A 96 3.00 -7.53 -0.25
C ASN A 96 2.45 -6.14 -0.56
N VAL A 97 2.80 -5.14 0.23
CA VAL A 97 2.44 -3.75 -0.05
C VAL A 97 3.54 -2.81 0.41
N ASP A 98 3.84 -1.81 -0.42
CA ASP A 98 4.68 -0.68 -0.09
C ASP A 98 3.83 0.48 0.39
N VAL A 99 4.20 1.08 1.51
CA VAL A 99 3.46 2.17 2.14
C VAL A 99 4.42 3.31 2.44
N ARG A 100 4.06 4.54 2.06
CA ARG A 100 4.88 5.73 2.37
C ARG A 100 4.88 6.03 3.86
N PRO A 101 6.03 6.43 4.42
CA PRO A 101 6.08 7.05 5.73
C PRO A 101 5.27 8.35 5.73
N LEU A 102 4.81 8.75 6.90
CA LEU A 102 4.05 9.98 7.03
C LEU A 102 4.95 11.23 7.03
N ARG A 103 4.37 12.31 6.55
CA ARG A 103 4.98 13.64 6.61
C ARG A 103 4.31 14.50 7.68
N THR A 104 5.08 15.32 8.35
CA THR A 104 4.59 16.29 9.34
C THR A 104 3.70 17.35 8.73
N ASP A 105 3.95 17.72 7.46
CA ASP A 105 3.19 18.75 6.72
C ASP A 105 1.90 18.23 6.05
N GLY A 106 1.62 16.93 6.16
CA GLY A 106 0.42 16.29 5.60
C GLY A 106 0.39 16.17 4.08
N ARG A 107 1.47 16.53 3.37
CA ARG A 107 1.51 16.39 1.90
C ARG A 107 1.61 14.94 1.48
N GLU A 108 0.99 14.62 0.35
CA GLU A 108 1.00 13.28 -0.25
C GLU A 108 2.24 13.07 -1.15
N GLU A 109 3.40 13.45 -0.65
CA GLU A 109 4.69 13.40 -1.34
C GLU A 109 5.63 12.39 -0.68
N PRO A 110 6.64 11.90 -1.39
CA PRO A 110 7.67 11.05 -0.80
C PRO A 110 8.39 11.76 0.34
N VAL A 111 8.82 10.98 1.34
CA VAL A 111 9.73 11.40 2.40
C VAL A 111 10.62 10.22 2.76
N THR A 112 11.89 10.49 3.09
CA THR A 112 12.76 9.47 3.69
C THR A 112 12.85 9.68 5.20
N TRP A 113 13.12 8.60 5.94
CA TRP A 113 13.23 8.68 7.40
C TRP A 113 14.35 9.60 7.87
N GLN A 114 15.36 9.87 7.02
CA GLN A 114 16.47 10.79 7.33
C GLN A 114 16.09 12.28 7.23
N GLN A 115 14.97 12.59 6.58
CA GLN A 115 14.51 13.98 6.41
C GLN A 115 13.85 14.50 7.69
N THR A 116 14.68 14.75 8.71
CA THR A 116 14.24 15.32 10.00
C THR A 116 13.46 16.63 9.77
N GLY A 117 12.34 16.78 10.49
CA GLY A 117 11.45 17.94 10.31
C GLY A 117 10.33 17.73 9.30
N LEU A 118 10.51 16.87 8.29
CA LEU A 118 9.45 16.47 7.34
C LEU A 118 8.90 15.09 7.63
N TYR A 119 9.73 14.17 8.06
CA TYR A 119 9.32 12.82 8.40
C TYR A 119 8.65 12.80 9.79
N ASP A 120 7.46 12.21 9.85
CA ASP A 120 6.73 11.96 11.08
C ASP A 120 6.96 10.52 11.55
N GLN A 121 7.96 10.33 12.41
CA GLN A 121 8.31 9.02 12.96
C GLN A 121 7.19 8.43 13.81
N ASP A 122 6.55 9.23 14.66
CA ASP A 122 5.50 8.75 15.54
C ASP A 122 4.24 8.34 14.78
N GLY A 123 3.82 9.13 13.81
CA GLY A 123 2.73 8.79 12.93
C GLY A 123 3.01 7.52 12.13
N THR A 124 4.23 7.41 11.56
CA THR A 124 4.66 6.22 10.82
C THR A 124 4.67 4.97 11.71
N ARG A 125 5.14 5.08 12.94
CA ARG A 125 5.13 3.99 13.93
C ARG A 125 3.71 3.53 14.24
N ARG A 126 2.78 4.48 14.46
CA ARG A 126 1.36 4.17 14.69
C ARG A 126 0.73 3.45 13.50
N LEU A 127 1.01 3.91 12.28
CA LEU A 127 0.51 3.27 11.07
C LEU A 127 1.02 1.83 10.92
N ILE A 128 2.31 1.59 11.13
CA ILE A 128 2.89 0.24 11.14
C ILE A 128 2.24 -0.63 12.21
N HIS A 129 1.98 -0.06 13.39
CA HIS A 129 1.29 -0.78 14.48
C HIS A 129 -0.14 -1.19 14.08
N LEU A 130 -0.88 -0.35 13.37
CA LEU A 130 -2.22 -0.71 12.87
C LEU A 130 -2.16 -1.90 11.90
N PHE A 131 -1.21 -1.93 10.96
CA PHE A 131 -1.01 -3.10 10.11
C PHE A 131 -0.79 -4.37 10.93
N ARG A 132 0.10 -4.32 11.94
CA ARG A 132 0.38 -5.46 12.82
C ARG A 132 -0.81 -5.89 13.66
N THR A 133 -1.68 -4.96 14.02
CA THR A 133 -2.87 -5.24 14.85
C THR A 133 -3.99 -5.87 14.03
N PHE A 134 -4.21 -5.40 12.80
CA PHE A 134 -5.40 -5.74 12.02
C PHE A 134 -5.14 -6.66 10.82
N ALA A 135 -3.88 -7.05 10.59
CA ALA A 135 -3.52 -7.93 9.48
C ALA A 135 -2.57 -9.04 9.93
N PRO A 136 -2.55 -10.19 9.25
CA PRO A 136 -1.64 -11.31 9.55
C PRO A 136 -0.22 -11.01 9.05
N VAL A 137 0.41 -9.97 9.60
CA VAL A 137 1.75 -9.51 9.20
C VAL A 137 2.80 -10.53 9.57
N VAL A 138 3.59 -10.94 8.60
CA VAL A 138 4.78 -11.80 8.77
C VAL A 138 6.02 -10.94 8.99
N ARG A 139 6.15 -9.86 8.24
CA ARG A 139 7.33 -9.00 8.26
C ARG A 139 6.98 -7.57 7.86
N VAL A 140 7.69 -6.63 8.46
CA VAL A 140 7.78 -5.24 7.99
C VAL A 140 9.25 -4.93 7.72
N ILE A 141 9.54 -4.33 6.57
CA ILE A 141 10.89 -3.85 6.21
C ILE A 141 10.84 -2.32 6.18
N PHE A 142 11.68 -1.69 6.97
CA PHE A 142 11.87 -0.23 6.97
C PHE A 142 13.20 0.10 7.63
N ASN A 143 13.93 1.07 7.08
CA ASN A 143 15.31 1.34 7.51
C ASN A 143 15.40 2.29 8.71
N ASP A 144 14.31 2.91 9.16
CA ASP A 144 14.32 3.76 10.35
C ASP A 144 14.69 2.95 11.61
N PRO A 145 15.84 3.24 12.25
CA PRO A 145 16.26 2.53 13.46
C PRO A 145 15.40 2.84 14.69
N GLY A 146 14.63 3.94 14.66
CA GLY A 146 13.73 4.36 15.74
C GLY A 146 12.38 3.62 15.75
N ILE A 147 12.09 2.82 14.72
CA ILE A 147 10.87 2.01 14.67
C ILE A 147 11.21 0.55 14.98
N PRO A 148 10.74 0.02 16.12
CA PRO A 148 11.07 -1.33 16.54
C PRO A 148 10.41 -2.41 15.64
N TYR A 149 11.00 -3.61 15.66
CA TYR A 149 10.49 -4.80 14.97
C TYR A 149 10.39 -4.68 13.44
N CYS A 150 11.12 -3.75 12.83
CA CYS A 150 11.29 -3.68 11.39
C CYS A 150 12.61 -4.30 10.98
N SER A 151 12.62 -5.10 9.92
CA SER A 151 13.82 -5.57 9.23
C SER A 151 14.37 -4.44 8.36
N LYS A 152 15.69 -4.48 8.07
CA LYS A 152 16.34 -3.52 7.19
C LYS A 152 16.66 -4.15 5.86
N ALA A 153 16.48 -3.41 4.77
CA ALA A 153 16.89 -3.83 3.44
C ALA A 153 17.22 -2.61 2.56
N LYS A 154 18.00 -2.81 1.50
CA LYS A 154 18.31 -1.75 0.52
C LYS A 154 17.02 -1.17 -0.05
N LYS A 155 17.03 0.14 -0.33
CA LYS A 155 15.91 0.90 -0.94
C LYS A 155 14.66 1.08 -0.07
N HIS A 156 14.70 0.80 1.24
CA HIS A 156 13.55 0.96 2.16
C HIS A 156 13.71 2.17 3.08
N ASP A 157 14.18 3.29 2.53
CA ASP A 157 14.31 4.56 3.27
C ASP A 157 13.08 5.45 3.13
N ASN A 158 12.33 5.32 2.03
CA ASN A 158 11.19 6.16 1.66
C ASN A 158 9.84 5.43 1.63
N HIS A 159 9.83 4.17 1.99
CA HIS A 159 8.63 3.36 2.18
C HIS A 159 8.91 2.24 3.17
N PHE A 160 7.88 1.80 3.85
CA PHE A 160 7.93 0.53 4.55
C PHE A 160 7.17 -0.53 3.75
N HIS A 161 7.74 -1.72 3.71
CA HIS A 161 7.18 -2.87 3.02
C HIS A 161 6.53 -3.81 4.03
N VAL A 162 5.32 -4.25 3.75
CA VAL A 162 4.56 -5.17 4.62
C VAL A 162 4.31 -6.48 3.88
N ASP A 163 4.72 -7.59 4.47
CA ASP A 163 4.40 -8.95 4.01
C ASP A 163 3.28 -9.55 4.87
N LEU A 164 2.26 -10.10 4.23
CA LEU A 164 1.18 -10.83 4.90
C LEU A 164 1.29 -12.33 4.65
N ARG A 165 0.77 -13.10 5.62
CA ARG A 165 0.51 -14.53 5.46
C ARG A 165 -0.76 -14.72 4.64
N GLY A 166 -0.69 -15.55 3.59
CA GLY A 166 -1.82 -16.00 2.79
C GLY A 166 -2.33 -17.37 3.21
#